data_5b2619f494fe8521377647bc636cc03e
#
_entry.id   5b2619f494fe8521377647bc636cc03e
#
_cell.length_a   1.000
_cell.length_b   1.000
_cell.length_c   1.000
_cell.angle_alpha   90.00
_cell.angle_beta   90.00
_cell.angle_gamma   90.00
#
_symmetry.space_group_name_H-M   'P 1'
#
loop_
_entity.id
_entity.type
_entity.pdbx_description
1 polymer ?
#
loop_
_entity_poly.entity_id
_entity_poly.type
_entity_poly.pdbx_seq_one_letter_code
_entity_poly.pdbx_strand_id
1 'polypeptide(L)'
;MKERRECHSMPETVANESYEPINFDKIKISLASPDKIRLWSHRMPEPEDTNSDAWKKWWEEGIVLKPETINYRTLKPERDGLFCEKIFGPSKDWECHCGKYKKIRYKGVICDRCGVEVTKASVRRERMGRIELAAPVSHIWYFKGIPSRMGLILDISPRTLEKVLYFASYIVLDKGITDLSYKQVLSEKEYREKVEQWGSANFRVGMGAEA
;
A
#
# COMPACT_ATOMS: atom_id res chain seq x y z
N MET A 1 26.73 -12.75 -19.85
CA MET A 1 25.53 -11.92 -19.87
C MET A 1 25.44 -11.22 -18.52
N LYS A 2 25.70 -9.91 -18.48
CA LYS A 2 25.61 -9.13 -17.22
C LYS A 2 24.16 -8.73 -17.01
N GLU A 3 23.53 -9.27 -15.98
CA GLU A 3 22.26 -8.77 -15.47
C GLU A 3 22.43 -7.29 -15.08
N ARG A 4 21.73 -6.43 -15.77
CA ARG A 4 21.72 -5.01 -15.44
C ARG A 4 20.68 -4.76 -14.38
N ARG A 5 21.13 -4.09 -13.34
CA ARG A 5 20.40 -3.71 -12.14
C ARG A 5 19.09 -3.03 -12.50
N GLU A 6 18.01 -3.53 -11.95
CA GLU A 6 16.72 -2.85 -11.90
C GLU A 6 16.90 -1.50 -11.20
N CYS A 7 16.22 -0.48 -11.70
CA CYS A 7 16.27 0.86 -11.15
C CYS A 7 15.70 0.83 -9.71
N HIS A 8 16.58 0.63 -8.75
CA HIS A 8 16.27 0.75 -7.34
C HIS A 8 16.30 2.24 -6.99
N SER A 9 15.44 2.63 -6.05
CA SER A 9 15.40 3.95 -5.43
C SER A 9 16.77 4.58 -5.31
N MET A 10 16.89 5.84 -5.73
CA MET A 10 18.14 6.59 -5.65
C MET A 10 18.76 6.51 -4.25
N PRO A 11 20.03 6.14 -4.13
CA PRO A 11 20.72 6.19 -2.84
C PRO A 11 20.84 7.64 -2.35
N GLU A 12 20.58 7.81 -1.07
CA GLU A 12 20.86 9.06 -0.36
C GLU A 12 22.36 9.34 -0.41
N THR A 13 22.76 10.27 -1.18
CA THR A 13 23.92 11.16 -1.02
C THR A 13 24.29 11.78 -2.35
N VAL A 14 23.69 12.87 -2.70
CA VAL A 14 24.26 13.74 -3.73
C VAL A 14 24.29 15.17 -3.21
N ALA A 15 25.30 15.44 -2.41
CA ALA A 15 25.88 16.76 -2.37
C ALA A 15 27.03 16.74 -3.40
N ASN A 16 26.86 17.45 -4.52
CA ASN A 16 27.90 17.76 -5.53
C ASN A 16 28.46 16.58 -6.37
N GLU A 17 27.62 15.72 -6.91
CA GLU A 17 28.05 14.93 -8.08
C GLU A 17 27.47 15.60 -9.34
N SER A 18 28.37 15.86 -10.31
CA SER A 18 28.02 16.26 -11.66
C SER A 18 26.97 15.30 -12.21
N TYR A 19 25.87 15.83 -12.70
CA TYR A 19 24.78 15.06 -13.33
C TYR A 19 25.34 14.31 -14.53
N GLU A 20 25.82 13.08 -14.33
CA GLU A 20 26.12 12.20 -15.45
C GLU A 20 24.77 11.71 -16.00
N PRO A 21 24.50 11.93 -17.29
CA PRO A 21 23.28 11.42 -17.88
C PRO A 21 23.28 9.89 -17.80
N ILE A 22 22.23 9.34 -17.14
CA ILE A 22 22.06 7.89 -17.05
C ILE A 22 21.83 7.36 -18.46
N ASN A 23 22.86 6.71 -19.03
CA ASN A 23 22.74 6.02 -20.31
C ASN A 23 21.95 4.72 -20.12
N PHE A 24 20.81 4.62 -20.77
CA PHE A 24 19.99 3.41 -20.80
C PHE A 24 19.65 3.05 -22.25
N ASP A 25 19.64 1.75 -22.55
CA ASP A 25 19.33 1.24 -23.89
C ASP A 25 17.84 1.10 -24.12
N LYS A 26 17.06 0.88 -23.05
CA LYS A 26 15.61 0.70 -23.12
C LYS A 26 14.91 1.04 -21.83
N ILE A 27 13.66 1.48 -21.95
CA ILE A 27 12.73 1.70 -20.83
C ILE A 27 11.68 0.59 -20.87
N LYS A 28 11.43 -0.03 -19.71
CA LYS A 28 10.34 -0.99 -19.52
C LYS A 28 9.29 -0.42 -18.58
N ILE A 29 8.05 -0.36 -19.06
CA ILE A 29 6.91 0.05 -18.24
C ILE A 29 6.16 -1.22 -17.82
N SER A 30 5.89 -1.38 -16.52
CA SER A 30 5.17 -2.52 -15.96
C SER A 30 4.36 -2.09 -14.75
N LEU A 31 3.41 -2.94 -14.32
CA LEU A 31 2.69 -2.72 -13.07
C LEU A 31 3.62 -2.94 -11.87
N ALA A 32 3.53 -2.07 -10.88
CA ALA A 32 4.19 -2.28 -9.60
C ALA A 32 3.44 -3.32 -8.77
N SER A 33 4.13 -4.33 -8.27
CA SER A 33 3.54 -5.27 -7.31
C SER A 33 3.37 -4.61 -5.94
N PRO A 34 2.46 -5.12 -5.09
CA PRO A 34 2.34 -4.64 -3.71
C PRO A 34 3.66 -4.67 -2.94
N ASP A 35 4.47 -5.71 -3.14
CA ASP A 35 5.77 -5.85 -2.47
C ASP A 35 6.77 -4.79 -2.91
N LYS A 36 6.79 -4.43 -4.20
CA LYS A 36 7.59 -3.30 -4.69
C LYS A 36 7.17 -1.97 -4.07
N ILE A 37 5.86 -1.74 -3.93
CA ILE A 37 5.34 -0.52 -3.29
C ILE A 37 5.74 -0.47 -1.82
N ARG A 38 5.67 -1.59 -1.10
CA ARG A 38 6.16 -1.71 0.27
C ARG A 38 7.65 -1.40 0.35
N LEU A 39 8.45 -2.02 -0.49
CA LEU A 39 9.90 -1.79 -0.54
C LEU A 39 10.24 -0.32 -0.78
N TRP A 40 9.56 0.36 -1.69
CA TRP A 40 9.79 1.79 -1.96
C TRP A 40 9.42 2.71 -0.78
N SER A 41 8.56 2.26 0.12
CA SER A 41 8.18 3.03 1.31
C SER A 41 9.19 2.95 2.45
N HIS A 42 10.12 2.01 2.39
CA HIS A 42 11.18 1.83 3.39
C HIS A 42 12.44 2.61 2.98
N ARG A 43 13.13 3.15 3.98
CA ARG A 43 14.42 3.84 3.82
C ARG A 43 15.60 2.94 4.17
N MET A 44 15.37 1.95 5.01
CA MET A 44 16.35 0.99 5.47
C MET A 44 16.14 -0.35 4.77
N PRO A 45 17.20 -1.14 4.53
CA PRO A 45 17.06 -2.49 4.04
C PRO A 45 16.26 -3.36 5.02
N GLU A 46 15.62 -4.38 4.50
CA GLU A 46 14.86 -5.34 5.30
C GLU A 46 15.79 -6.07 6.28
N PRO A 47 15.44 -6.13 7.58
CA PRO A 47 16.18 -6.92 8.56
C PRO A 47 16.08 -8.42 8.27
N GLU A 48 17.16 -9.17 8.48
CA GLU A 48 17.20 -10.62 8.24
C GLU A 48 16.26 -11.41 9.18
N ASP A 49 16.11 -10.95 10.43
CA ASP A 49 15.24 -11.59 11.42
C ASP A 49 13.86 -10.94 11.48
N THR A 50 12.87 -11.63 10.93
CA THR A 50 11.46 -11.20 10.86
C THR A 50 10.73 -11.16 12.21
N ASN A 51 11.29 -11.78 13.26
CA ASN A 51 10.70 -11.77 14.60
C ASN A 51 11.31 -10.68 15.52
N SER A 52 12.31 -9.95 15.03
CA SER A 52 13.00 -8.92 15.80
C SER A 52 12.17 -7.64 15.96
N ASP A 53 12.47 -6.87 17.00
CA ASP A 53 11.89 -5.52 17.16
C ASP A 53 12.37 -4.57 16.03
N ALA A 54 13.53 -4.83 15.44
CA ALA A 54 14.02 -4.12 14.27
C ALA A 54 13.10 -4.34 13.07
N TRP A 55 12.63 -5.56 12.82
CA TRP A 55 11.68 -5.88 11.76
C TRP A 55 10.32 -5.19 11.98
N LYS A 56 9.79 -5.20 13.21
CA LYS A 56 8.54 -4.48 13.52
C LYS A 56 8.65 -2.99 13.23
N LYS A 57 9.77 -2.38 13.65
CA LYS A 57 10.02 -0.96 13.39
C LYS A 57 10.19 -0.67 11.89
N TRP A 58 10.86 -1.56 11.16
CA TRP A 58 11.00 -1.47 9.72
C TRP A 58 9.65 -1.60 9.03
N TRP A 59 8.82 -2.58 9.43
CA TRP A 59 7.48 -2.77 8.89
C TRP A 59 6.57 -1.55 9.08
N GLU A 60 6.64 -0.88 10.21
CA GLU A 60 5.88 0.33 10.50
C GLU A 60 6.41 1.56 9.74
N GLU A 61 7.61 1.50 9.19
CA GLU A 61 8.20 2.61 8.44
C GLU A 61 7.40 2.86 7.15
N GLY A 62 7.11 4.12 6.88
CA GLY A 62 6.44 4.53 5.66
C GLY A 62 4.93 4.25 5.59
N ILE A 63 4.30 3.69 6.63
CA ILE A 63 2.86 3.49 6.67
C ILE A 63 2.14 4.80 7.02
N VAL A 64 1.15 5.16 6.20
CA VAL A 64 0.20 6.24 6.48
C VAL A 64 -1.02 5.64 7.17
N LEU A 65 -1.25 5.98 8.42
CA LEU A 65 -2.31 5.40 9.26
C LEU A 65 -3.57 6.26 9.33
N LYS A 66 -3.46 7.56 9.01
CA LYS A 66 -4.55 8.53 9.17
C LYS A 66 -4.85 9.27 7.88
N PRO A 67 -6.11 9.59 7.61
CA PRO A 67 -6.52 10.35 6.43
C PRO A 67 -6.23 11.85 6.54
N GLU A 68 -5.90 12.35 7.72
CA GLU A 68 -5.65 13.76 7.95
C GLU A 68 -4.43 14.25 7.17
N THR A 69 -4.50 15.48 6.67
CA THR A 69 -3.43 16.14 5.93
C THR A 69 -2.66 17.11 6.80
N ILE A 70 -3.29 18.22 7.13
CA ILE A 70 -2.74 19.30 7.96
C ILE A 70 -3.72 19.69 9.06
N ASN A 71 -3.18 20.21 10.15
CA ASN A 71 -3.99 20.84 11.17
C ASN A 71 -4.43 22.23 10.66
N TYR A 72 -5.73 22.47 10.56
CA TYR A 72 -6.28 23.73 10.03
C TYR A 72 -5.90 24.97 10.85
N ARG A 73 -5.62 24.81 12.15
CA ARG A 73 -5.23 25.90 13.06
C ARG A 73 -3.76 26.25 12.96
N THR A 74 -2.89 25.24 12.94
CA THR A 74 -1.43 25.42 12.97
C THR A 74 -0.80 25.35 11.60
N LEU A 75 -1.54 24.92 10.58
CA LEU A 75 -1.09 24.65 9.21
C LEU A 75 0.10 23.68 9.12
N LYS A 76 0.33 22.91 10.19
CA LYS A 76 1.37 21.88 10.23
C LYS A 76 0.81 20.51 9.83
N PRO A 77 1.61 19.67 9.17
CA PRO A 77 1.22 18.31 8.85
C PRO A 77 0.87 17.51 10.11
N GLU A 78 -0.24 16.78 10.04
CA GLU A 78 -0.63 15.87 11.14
C GLU A 78 0.27 14.63 11.16
N ARG A 79 0.50 14.13 12.37
CA ARG A 79 1.31 12.93 12.58
C ARG A 79 0.59 11.69 12.04
N ASP A 80 1.34 10.82 11.36
CA ASP A 80 0.88 9.58 10.72
C ASP A 80 -0.17 9.78 9.60
N GLY A 81 -0.37 11.03 9.19
CA GLY A 81 -1.25 11.43 8.10
C GLY A 81 -0.57 11.48 6.74
N LEU A 82 -1.34 11.92 5.73
CA LEU A 82 -0.89 11.96 4.33
C LEU A 82 0.28 12.92 4.05
N PHE A 83 0.55 13.88 4.94
CA PHE A 83 1.69 14.81 4.83
C PHE A 83 2.66 14.71 6.01
N CYS A 84 2.62 13.62 6.76
CA CYS A 84 3.43 13.43 7.97
C CYS A 84 4.92 13.69 7.73
N GLU A 85 5.52 14.56 8.55
CA GLU A 85 6.94 14.89 8.44
C GLU A 85 7.86 13.75 8.88
N LYS A 86 7.37 12.83 9.74
CA LYS A 86 8.12 11.63 10.12
C LYS A 86 8.27 10.67 8.94
N ILE A 87 7.23 10.54 8.11
CA ILE A 87 7.21 9.65 6.95
C ILE A 87 7.94 10.28 5.77
N PHE A 88 7.56 11.49 5.39
CA PHE A 88 8.02 12.13 4.15
C PHE A 88 9.19 13.09 4.33
N GLY A 89 9.50 13.48 5.54
CA GLY A 89 10.54 14.45 5.82
C GLY A 89 10.00 15.82 6.27
N PRO A 90 10.90 16.73 6.69
CA PRO A 90 10.54 18.04 7.25
C PRO A 90 9.93 18.96 6.20
N SER A 91 9.05 19.88 6.62
CA SER A 91 8.46 20.91 5.75
C SER A 91 9.42 22.06 5.48
N LYS A 92 10.39 22.28 6.37
CA LYS A 92 11.42 23.32 6.27
C LYS A 92 12.80 22.71 6.31
N ASP A 93 13.73 23.27 5.55
CA ASP A 93 15.11 22.81 5.51
C ASP A 93 15.74 22.84 6.92
N TRP A 94 16.33 21.73 7.30
CA TRP A 94 17.11 21.58 8.53
C TRP A 94 16.34 21.89 9.82
N GLU A 95 15.02 21.74 9.81
CA GLU A 95 14.16 21.95 10.99
C GLU A 95 13.27 20.73 11.24
N CYS A 96 13.26 20.20 12.46
CA CYS A 96 12.31 19.14 12.83
C CYS A 96 10.93 19.72 13.16
N HIS A 97 9.89 18.88 13.14
CA HIS A 97 8.50 19.30 13.37
C HIS A 97 8.29 20.08 14.67
N CYS A 98 8.87 19.64 15.78
CA CYS A 98 8.73 20.29 17.09
C CYS A 98 9.63 21.52 17.28
N GLY A 99 10.55 21.79 16.36
CA GLY A 99 11.47 22.92 16.44
C GLY A 99 12.63 22.78 17.40
N LYS A 100 12.88 21.59 17.97
CA LYS A 100 14.02 21.32 18.85
C LYS A 100 15.35 21.46 18.12
N TYR A 101 15.43 20.94 16.92
CA TYR A 101 16.60 21.02 16.02
C TYR A 101 16.28 21.92 14.85
N LYS A 102 17.08 22.98 14.62
CA LYS A 102 16.83 24.01 13.61
C LYS A 102 18.11 24.47 12.89
N LYS A 103 19.08 23.69 12.69
CA LYS A 103 20.30 24.11 11.97
C LYS A 103 20.92 22.95 11.22
N ILE A 104 21.65 23.26 10.15
CA ILE A 104 22.37 22.30 9.30
C ILE A 104 23.37 21.43 10.10
N ARG A 105 23.90 21.91 11.22
CA ARG A 105 24.80 21.13 12.10
C ARG A 105 24.18 19.86 12.65
N TYR A 106 22.85 19.76 12.64
CA TYR A 106 22.09 18.60 13.07
C TYR A 106 21.64 17.70 11.91
N LYS A 107 22.25 17.86 10.72
CA LYS A 107 21.96 17.04 9.53
C LYS A 107 21.98 15.55 9.87
N GLY A 108 20.93 14.82 9.47
CA GLY A 108 20.79 13.37 9.68
C GLY A 108 20.35 12.94 11.09
N VAL A 109 20.20 13.89 12.03
CA VAL A 109 19.71 13.56 13.37
C VAL A 109 18.20 13.32 13.33
N ILE A 110 17.79 12.18 13.86
CA ILE A 110 16.36 11.90 14.08
C ILE A 110 15.97 12.50 15.43
N CYS A 111 14.98 13.40 15.41
CA CYS A 111 14.55 14.06 16.64
C CYS A 111 13.90 13.05 17.61
N ASP A 112 14.43 12.94 18.81
CA ASP A 112 13.93 12.10 19.90
C ASP A 112 12.49 12.44 20.33
N ARG A 113 12.07 13.71 20.17
CA ARG A 113 10.74 14.18 20.56
C ARG A 113 9.65 13.94 19.50
N CYS A 114 9.94 14.25 18.24
CA CYS A 114 8.94 14.18 17.15
C CYS A 114 9.23 13.11 16.11
N GLY A 115 10.39 12.46 16.14
CA GLY A 115 10.78 11.40 15.20
C GLY A 115 11.11 11.88 13.80
N VAL A 116 11.16 13.19 13.56
CA VAL A 116 11.46 13.77 12.23
C VAL A 116 12.96 13.88 12.06
N GLU A 117 13.46 13.41 10.93
CA GLU A 117 14.86 13.56 10.55
C GLU A 117 15.15 14.99 10.10
N VAL A 118 16.28 15.52 10.55
CA VAL A 118 16.74 16.87 10.17
C VAL A 118 17.48 16.82 8.84
N THR A 119 16.75 17.12 7.75
CA THR A 119 17.26 17.10 6.38
C THR A 119 16.64 18.22 5.54
N LYS A 120 16.97 18.27 4.26
CA LYS A 120 16.34 19.24 3.33
C LYS A 120 14.87 18.89 3.10
N ALA A 121 14.02 19.88 2.94
CA ALA A 121 12.61 19.70 2.61
C ALA A 121 12.39 19.03 1.23
N SER A 122 13.37 19.09 0.32
CA SER A 122 13.33 18.45 -1.00
C SER A 122 13.11 16.95 -0.95
N VAL A 123 13.56 16.28 0.13
CA VAL A 123 13.35 14.82 0.32
C VAL A 123 11.87 14.43 0.33
N ARG A 124 10.95 15.35 0.60
CA ARG A 124 9.51 15.11 0.54
C ARG A 124 9.00 14.79 -0.86
N ARG A 125 9.75 15.14 -1.91
CA ARG A 125 9.45 14.80 -3.31
C ARG A 125 9.99 13.45 -3.74
N GLU A 126 10.88 12.85 -2.94
CA GLU A 126 11.59 11.60 -3.23
C GLU A 126 11.05 10.45 -2.40
N ARG A 127 10.73 10.71 -1.13
CA ARG A 127 10.26 9.69 -0.19
C ARG A 127 8.83 9.27 -0.49
N MET A 128 8.62 7.96 -0.54
CA MET A 128 7.32 7.36 -0.72
C MET A 128 6.79 6.85 0.62
N GLY A 129 5.48 6.92 0.79
CA GLY A 129 4.75 6.24 1.84
C GLY A 129 3.78 5.25 1.23
N ARG A 130 3.20 4.40 2.05
CA ARG A 130 2.19 3.43 1.63
C ARG A 130 0.97 3.46 2.55
N ILE A 131 -0.14 3.04 1.99
CA ILE A 131 -1.38 2.78 2.71
C ILE A 131 -1.65 1.29 2.57
N GLU A 132 -1.67 0.57 3.70
CA GLU A 132 -2.07 -0.84 3.70
C GLU A 132 -3.59 -0.93 3.66
N LEU A 133 -4.10 -1.68 2.70
CA LEU A 133 -5.52 -1.90 2.55
C LEU A 133 -6.00 -3.00 3.50
N ALA A 134 -7.20 -2.86 4.04
CA ALA A 134 -7.82 -3.87 4.92
C ALA A 134 -8.17 -5.16 4.16
N ALA A 135 -8.41 -5.07 2.85
CA ALA A 135 -8.71 -6.19 1.97
C ALA A 135 -8.13 -5.92 0.56
N PRO A 136 -7.83 -6.96 -0.21
CA PRO A 136 -7.42 -6.81 -1.60
C PRO A 136 -8.47 -6.05 -2.42
N VAL A 137 -8.03 -5.26 -3.41
CA VAL A 137 -8.89 -4.49 -4.29
C VAL A 137 -8.56 -4.82 -5.74
N SER A 138 -9.58 -5.09 -6.53
CA SER A 138 -9.44 -5.34 -7.97
C SER A 138 -9.14 -4.06 -8.73
N HIS A 139 -8.24 -4.14 -9.72
CA HIS A 139 -7.94 -3.01 -10.56
C HIS A 139 -9.12 -2.70 -11.48
N ILE A 140 -9.55 -1.44 -11.49
CA ILE A 140 -10.76 -0.98 -12.19
C ILE A 140 -10.70 -1.20 -13.72
N TRP A 141 -9.52 -1.18 -14.32
CA TRP A 141 -9.36 -1.41 -15.76
C TRP A 141 -9.78 -2.82 -16.18
N TYR A 142 -9.60 -3.81 -15.32
CA TYR A 142 -9.98 -5.18 -15.60
C TYR A 142 -11.46 -5.46 -15.30
N PHE A 143 -12.04 -4.68 -14.40
CA PHE A 143 -13.42 -4.82 -13.96
C PHE A 143 -14.39 -3.97 -14.80
N LYS A 144 -14.18 -2.64 -14.88
CA LYS A 144 -15.09 -1.68 -15.55
C LYS A 144 -14.83 -1.48 -17.04
N GLY A 145 -13.89 -2.20 -17.64
CA GLY A 145 -13.71 -2.18 -19.10
C GLY A 145 -14.96 -2.70 -19.84
N ILE A 146 -15.17 -2.25 -21.08
CA ILE A 146 -16.23 -2.77 -21.96
C ILE A 146 -15.53 -3.43 -23.15
N PRO A 147 -15.55 -4.78 -23.26
CA PRO A 147 -16.10 -5.75 -22.29
C PRO A 147 -15.25 -5.91 -21.02
N SER A 148 -15.88 -6.28 -19.89
CA SER A 148 -15.17 -6.57 -18.65
C SER A 148 -14.25 -7.78 -18.80
N ARG A 149 -12.94 -7.58 -18.66
CA ARG A 149 -11.96 -8.68 -18.78
C ARG A 149 -12.15 -9.75 -17.70
N MET A 150 -12.38 -9.33 -16.46
CA MET A 150 -12.66 -10.24 -15.35
C MET A 150 -13.97 -11.00 -15.57
N GLY A 151 -15.04 -10.32 -16.00
CA GLY A 151 -16.32 -10.93 -16.28
C GLY A 151 -16.24 -12.00 -17.35
N LEU A 152 -15.47 -11.77 -18.42
CA LEU A 152 -15.27 -12.74 -19.50
C LEU A 152 -14.49 -13.97 -19.04
N ILE A 153 -13.39 -13.80 -18.30
CA ILE A 153 -12.54 -14.91 -17.84
C ILE A 153 -13.29 -15.77 -16.82
N LEU A 154 -14.03 -15.13 -15.91
CA LEU A 154 -14.78 -15.81 -14.86
C LEU A 154 -16.14 -16.34 -15.34
N ASP A 155 -16.60 -15.95 -16.53
CA ASP A 155 -17.95 -16.21 -17.01
C ASP A 155 -19.03 -15.74 -16.03
N ILE A 156 -18.87 -14.52 -15.52
CA ILE A 156 -19.77 -13.87 -14.57
C ILE A 156 -20.22 -12.53 -15.15
N SER A 157 -21.53 -12.25 -15.04
CA SER A 157 -22.06 -10.97 -15.51
C SER A 157 -21.43 -9.79 -14.76
N PRO A 158 -21.15 -8.65 -15.41
CA PRO A 158 -20.57 -7.48 -14.75
C PRO A 158 -21.38 -6.98 -13.53
N ARG A 159 -22.71 -7.08 -13.59
CA ARG A 159 -23.58 -6.69 -12.46
C ARG A 159 -23.43 -7.62 -11.27
N THR A 160 -23.29 -8.90 -11.52
CA THR A 160 -23.06 -9.91 -10.48
C THR A 160 -21.68 -9.74 -9.86
N LEU A 161 -20.66 -9.56 -10.70
CA LEU A 161 -19.30 -9.31 -10.26
C LEU A 161 -19.18 -8.05 -9.41
N GLU A 162 -19.89 -6.98 -9.79
CA GLU A 162 -19.95 -5.74 -9.02
C GLU A 162 -20.48 -5.96 -7.59
N LYS A 163 -21.55 -6.74 -7.42
CA LYS A 163 -22.10 -7.05 -6.08
C LYS A 163 -21.10 -7.79 -5.20
N VAL A 164 -20.34 -8.72 -5.77
CA VAL A 164 -19.33 -9.48 -5.03
C VAL A 164 -18.14 -8.59 -4.68
N LEU A 165 -17.59 -7.84 -5.64
CA LEU A 165 -16.42 -6.98 -5.43
C LEU A 165 -16.67 -5.85 -4.41
N TYR A 166 -17.89 -5.31 -4.36
CA TYR A 166 -18.27 -4.25 -3.40
C TYR A 166 -18.90 -4.79 -2.11
N PHE A 167 -18.67 -6.07 -1.79
CA PHE A 167 -19.13 -6.68 -0.53
C PHE A 167 -20.65 -6.64 -0.31
N ALA A 168 -21.44 -6.61 -1.39
CA ALA A 168 -22.90 -6.62 -1.31
C ALA A 168 -23.50 -8.04 -1.35
N SER A 169 -22.75 -9.03 -1.82
CA SER A 169 -23.21 -10.41 -1.93
C SER A 169 -22.04 -11.39 -1.80
N TYR A 170 -22.35 -12.59 -1.35
CA TYR A 170 -21.40 -13.70 -1.32
C TYR A 170 -21.37 -14.45 -2.64
N ILE A 171 -20.24 -15.04 -2.98
CA ILE A 171 -20.10 -15.99 -4.10
C ILE A 171 -19.67 -17.36 -3.58
N VAL A 172 -20.27 -18.39 -4.10
CA VAL A 172 -19.92 -19.78 -3.72
C VAL A 172 -18.63 -20.19 -4.42
N LEU A 173 -17.58 -20.44 -3.61
CA LEU A 173 -16.26 -20.89 -4.06
C LEU A 173 -16.19 -22.43 -4.08
N ASP A 174 -16.82 -23.08 -3.10
CA ASP A 174 -16.94 -24.51 -3.03
C ASP A 174 -18.31 -24.87 -2.47
N LYS A 175 -19.08 -25.65 -3.21
CA LYS A 175 -20.41 -26.09 -2.80
C LYS A 175 -20.41 -27.15 -1.73
N GLY A 176 -19.30 -27.90 -1.58
CA GLY A 176 -19.22 -29.04 -0.67
C GLY A 176 -20.36 -30.03 -0.87
N ILE A 177 -21.05 -30.36 0.22
CA ILE A 177 -22.18 -31.33 0.24
C ILE A 177 -23.56 -30.65 0.10
N THR A 178 -23.59 -29.33 -0.19
CA THR A 178 -24.83 -28.55 -0.24
C THR A 178 -25.50 -28.60 -1.61
N ASP A 179 -26.72 -28.10 -1.68
CA ASP A 179 -27.52 -27.92 -2.91
C ASP A 179 -27.10 -26.70 -3.75
N LEU A 180 -26.05 -25.97 -3.32
CA LEU A 180 -25.55 -24.78 -3.99
C LEU A 180 -24.83 -25.12 -5.31
N SER A 181 -24.78 -24.14 -6.20
CA SER A 181 -24.00 -24.23 -7.43
C SER A 181 -22.71 -23.42 -7.33
N TYR A 182 -21.65 -23.88 -7.99
CA TYR A 182 -20.40 -23.13 -8.10
C TYR A 182 -20.66 -21.76 -8.77
N LYS A 183 -20.06 -20.69 -8.25
CA LYS A 183 -20.25 -19.30 -8.64
C LYS A 183 -21.68 -18.75 -8.39
N GLN A 184 -22.52 -19.46 -7.68
CA GLN A 184 -23.81 -18.94 -7.26
C GLN A 184 -23.61 -17.74 -6.34
N VAL A 185 -24.39 -16.67 -6.56
CA VAL A 185 -24.35 -15.49 -5.71
C VAL A 185 -25.49 -15.55 -4.70
N LEU A 186 -25.15 -15.34 -3.44
CA LEU A 186 -26.05 -15.38 -2.31
C LEU A 186 -26.13 -13.99 -1.67
N SER A 187 -27.33 -13.57 -1.32
CA SER A 187 -27.52 -12.43 -0.45
C SER A 187 -27.16 -12.81 1.00
N GLU A 188 -26.98 -11.81 1.85
CA GLU A 188 -26.70 -12.03 3.28
C GLU A 188 -27.76 -12.93 3.96
N LYS A 189 -29.05 -12.74 3.59
CA LYS A 189 -30.15 -13.55 4.13
C LYS A 189 -30.05 -15.01 3.69
N GLU A 190 -29.89 -15.25 2.41
CA GLU A 190 -29.73 -16.60 1.83
C GLU A 190 -28.48 -17.30 2.41
N TYR A 191 -27.39 -16.57 2.59
CA TYR A 191 -26.19 -17.12 3.22
C TYR A 191 -26.47 -17.60 4.65
N ARG A 192 -27.14 -16.80 5.46
CA ARG A 192 -27.49 -17.19 6.83
C ARG A 192 -28.41 -18.40 6.87
N GLU A 193 -29.43 -18.45 6.02
CA GLU A 193 -30.34 -19.60 5.88
C GLU A 193 -29.56 -20.88 5.52
N LYS A 194 -28.58 -20.78 4.59
CA LYS A 194 -27.76 -21.93 4.21
C LYS A 194 -26.77 -22.37 5.30
N VAL A 195 -26.23 -21.41 6.06
CA VAL A 195 -25.40 -21.73 7.24
C VAL A 195 -26.22 -22.45 8.34
N GLU A 196 -27.45 -22.03 8.58
CA GLU A 196 -28.33 -22.71 9.53
C GLU A 196 -28.70 -24.12 9.07
N GLN A 197 -28.93 -24.29 7.76
CA GLN A 197 -29.35 -25.57 7.18
C GLN A 197 -28.19 -26.59 7.12
N TRP A 198 -27.02 -26.19 6.71
CA TRP A 198 -25.90 -27.09 6.37
C TRP A 198 -24.67 -26.94 7.27
N GLY A 199 -24.57 -25.86 8.03
CA GLY A 199 -23.39 -25.51 8.81
C GLY A 199 -22.29 -24.84 7.96
N SER A 200 -21.56 -23.90 8.54
CA SER A 200 -20.54 -23.09 7.83
C SER A 200 -19.32 -23.88 7.36
N ALA A 201 -19.07 -25.07 7.92
CA ALA A 201 -17.91 -25.89 7.56
C ALA A 201 -18.12 -26.72 6.28
N ASN A 202 -19.35 -26.87 5.82
CA ASN A 202 -19.70 -27.79 4.73
C ASN A 202 -19.72 -27.15 3.33
N PHE A 203 -19.49 -25.85 3.24
CA PHE A 203 -19.35 -25.13 1.99
C PHE A 203 -18.49 -23.88 2.19
N ARG A 204 -17.92 -23.34 1.12
CA ARG A 204 -17.07 -22.16 1.20
C ARG A 204 -17.59 -21.05 0.29
N VAL A 205 -17.75 -19.88 0.87
CA VAL A 205 -18.12 -18.66 0.17
C VAL A 205 -17.09 -17.57 0.39
N GLY A 206 -17.08 -16.57 -0.47
CA GLY A 206 -16.21 -15.40 -0.33
C GLY A 206 -16.91 -14.13 -0.74
N MET A 207 -16.30 -13.00 -0.41
CA MET A 207 -16.69 -11.66 -0.82
C MET A 207 -15.46 -10.85 -1.24
N GLY A 208 -15.67 -9.82 -2.03
CA GLY A 208 -14.60 -8.91 -2.43
C GLY A 208 -13.68 -9.48 -3.50
N ALA A 209 -12.53 -8.85 -3.67
CA ALA A 209 -11.54 -9.24 -4.67
C ALA A 209 -10.74 -10.49 -4.30
N GLU A 210 -10.82 -10.95 -3.07
CA GLU A 210 -10.16 -12.17 -2.58
C GLU A 210 -10.93 -13.42 -3.01
N ALA A 211 -12.23 -13.33 -3.18
CA ALA A 211 -13.10 -14.41 -3.59
C ALA A 211 -12.95 -14.79 -5.06
#